data_d336b746e51c90dd503b4da9bdb0ccf4
#
_entry.id   d336b746e51c90dd503b4da9bdb0ccf4
#
_cell.length_a   1.000
_cell.length_b   1.000
_cell.length_c   1.000
_cell.angle_alpha   90.00
_cell.angle_beta   90.00
_cell.angle_gamma   90.00
#
_symmetry.space_group_name_H-M   'P 1'
#
loop_
_entity.id
_entity.type
_entity.pdbx_description
1 polymer ?
#
loop_
_entity_poly.entity_id
_entity_poly.type
_entity_poly.pdbx_seq_one_letter_code
_entity_poly.pdbx_strand_id
1 'polypeptide(L)'
;DVYKRQLRDDMALTSTGRTMARIPTDPRLARMLIEAQRRGVLGDVMVIVAGLSLQDIRERPSEQQQEADQLHARFRNPHSDFLSYLQLWDYLHKQQKELSRSAFRRLCKKEFLHWMRYREWLDLVQQLTDICHELKWSWKSHQYEGGVNEDAIHRALLAGLLSHIGSRISDTRDYQGTRGKRFAIFPSSGVARKTSFLMAYEIVETSRVWARTVAAINPEWVEKAAGEMVSHRYAEPHWSHSRGEVQAYETTSLWGVPLVVERLISYRKIDPELSREMFLLHGLVQGDWNRDYSFKAANDSTIEHLQAFEEKARQRGSVIDEETLAGLFAEVVPDTVMSRVQFDQWWKHASPKQRAALEFSEERIRTASSVGEDSSLYPDDLNGFSLDYSFKPGFDDDGISVLVPLTQLPSVRPEPFTWLVPGMREELVLTLLRGLPKDYRRMFIPLPDTAQDIMGVLQEDLTRDFASAFQEALHTVRGVTVPLPVITNAELPPHLTMRFVAINKREKAIDADRNLEALQRRQHHTSANAISSTFTGVEKGPFATWTEELGDIPQH
;
A
#
# COMPACT_ATOMS: atom_id res chain seq x y z
N ASP A 1 -21.34 1.97 -34.48
CA ASP A 1 -20.80 1.05 -33.47
C ASP A 1 -19.38 1.45 -33.05
N VAL A 2 -19.26 1.98 -31.85
CA VAL A 2 -17.97 2.47 -31.30
C VAL A 2 -16.93 1.34 -31.22
N TYR A 3 -17.31 0.12 -30.82
CA TYR A 3 -16.39 -1.01 -30.69
C TYR A 3 -15.78 -1.49 -32.02
N LYS A 4 -16.47 -1.27 -33.14
CA LYS A 4 -15.92 -1.54 -34.47
C LYS A 4 -15.04 -0.40 -34.98
N ARG A 5 -14.92 0.70 -34.21
CA ARG A 5 -14.19 1.92 -34.56
C ARG A 5 -14.63 2.52 -35.90
N GLN A 6 -15.92 2.43 -36.22
CA GLN A 6 -16.51 2.98 -37.44
C GLN A 6 -16.74 4.49 -37.34
N LEU A 7 -17.18 4.95 -36.16
CA LEU A 7 -17.58 6.33 -35.90
C LEU A 7 -16.66 6.97 -34.88
N ARG A 8 -16.44 8.28 -35.03
CA ARG A 8 -15.87 9.17 -34.02
C ARG A 8 -16.98 9.68 -33.10
N ASP A 9 -16.61 10.38 -32.03
CA ASP A 9 -17.55 10.97 -31.08
C ASP A 9 -18.50 11.98 -31.76
N ASP A 10 -18.04 12.65 -32.82
CA ASP A 10 -18.84 13.56 -33.68
C ASP A 10 -19.75 12.84 -34.71
N MET A 11 -19.91 11.52 -34.58
CA MET A 11 -20.67 10.65 -35.50
C MET A 11 -20.06 10.55 -36.92
N ALA A 12 -18.95 11.19 -37.21
CA ALA A 12 -18.28 11.07 -38.50
C ALA A 12 -17.57 9.72 -38.66
N LEU A 13 -17.54 9.21 -39.89
CA LEU A 13 -16.82 7.95 -40.20
C LEU A 13 -15.32 8.09 -39.97
N THR A 14 -14.76 7.15 -39.25
CA THR A 14 -13.31 6.98 -39.17
C THR A 14 -12.72 6.51 -40.51
N SER A 15 -11.40 6.50 -40.65
CA SER A 15 -10.74 5.86 -41.79
C SER A 15 -11.14 4.37 -41.92
N THR A 16 -11.21 3.68 -40.80
CA THR A 16 -11.70 2.27 -40.74
C THR A 16 -13.16 2.19 -41.18
N GLY A 17 -14.03 3.09 -40.70
CA GLY A 17 -15.44 3.14 -41.09
C GLY A 17 -15.64 3.34 -42.60
N ARG A 18 -14.86 4.27 -43.23
CA ARG A 18 -14.88 4.47 -44.69
C ARG A 18 -14.43 3.23 -45.46
N THR A 19 -13.41 2.54 -44.97
CA THR A 19 -12.95 1.29 -45.60
C THR A 19 -14.03 0.20 -45.47
N MET A 20 -14.64 0.05 -44.28
CA MET A 20 -15.72 -0.93 -44.06
C MET A 20 -16.92 -0.70 -44.99
N ALA A 21 -17.28 0.55 -45.27
CA ALA A 21 -18.37 0.89 -46.16
C ALA A 21 -18.14 0.46 -47.63
N ARG A 22 -16.89 0.21 -48.02
CA ARG A 22 -16.53 -0.27 -49.36
C ARG A 22 -16.53 -1.80 -49.50
N ILE A 23 -16.67 -2.51 -48.38
CA ILE A 23 -16.69 -3.99 -48.35
C ILE A 23 -18.15 -4.41 -48.16
N PRO A 24 -18.84 -4.96 -49.18
CA PRO A 24 -20.24 -5.30 -49.13
C PRO A 24 -20.51 -6.59 -48.36
N THR A 25 -20.22 -6.59 -47.06
CA THR A 25 -20.48 -7.72 -46.15
C THR A 25 -20.90 -7.23 -44.77
N ASP A 26 -21.25 -8.15 -43.87
CA ASP A 26 -21.54 -7.79 -42.48
C ASP A 26 -20.42 -6.94 -41.91
N PRO A 27 -20.70 -5.82 -41.25
CA PRO A 27 -19.69 -4.93 -40.67
C PRO A 27 -18.68 -5.64 -39.74
N ARG A 28 -19.07 -6.71 -39.06
CA ARG A 28 -18.15 -7.51 -38.23
C ARG A 28 -17.12 -8.21 -39.11
N LEU A 29 -17.58 -8.81 -40.22
CA LEU A 29 -16.73 -9.51 -41.18
C LEU A 29 -15.79 -8.54 -41.91
N ALA A 30 -16.29 -7.38 -42.31
CA ALA A 30 -15.47 -6.32 -42.89
C ALA A 30 -14.37 -5.86 -41.91
N ARG A 31 -14.68 -5.76 -40.62
CA ARG A 31 -13.69 -5.40 -39.58
C ARG A 31 -12.61 -6.46 -39.41
N MET A 32 -12.99 -7.75 -39.52
CA MET A 32 -12.03 -8.87 -39.50
C MET A 32 -11.05 -8.80 -40.66
N LEU A 33 -11.54 -8.52 -41.88
CA LEU A 33 -10.69 -8.40 -43.09
C LEU A 33 -9.69 -7.25 -42.98
N ILE A 34 -10.12 -6.08 -42.49
CA ILE A 34 -9.24 -4.94 -42.27
C ILE A 34 -8.11 -5.29 -41.28
N GLU A 35 -8.44 -5.97 -40.19
CA GLU A 35 -7.44 -6.36 -39.21
C GLU A 35 -6.52 -7.47 -39.73
N ALA A 36 -7.07 -8.39 -40.52
CA ALA A 36 -6.30 -9.45 -41.19
C ALA A 36 -5.26 -8.89 -42.16
N GLN A 37 -5.62 -7.87 -42.92
CA GLN A 37 -4.68 -7.17 -43.79
C GLN A 37 -3.51 -6.57 -43.00
N ARG A 38 -3.78 -5.91 -41.87
CA ARG A 38 -2.75 -5.34 -40.99
C ARG A 38 -1.82 -6.41 -40.39
N ARG A 39 -2.33 -7.64 -40.18
CA ARG A 39 -1.59 -8.74 -39.57
C ARG A 39 -0.93 -9.68 -40.58
N GLY A 40 -1.11 -9.41 -41.87
CA GLY A 40 -0.53 -10.26 -42.94
C GLY A 40 -1.18 -11.65 -43.12
N VAL A 41 -2.41 -11.82 -42.64
CA VAL A 41 -3.18 -13.10 -42.73
C VAL A 41 -4.50 -12.92 -43.49
N LEU A 42 -4.53 -11.96 -44.40
CA LEU A 42 -5.75 -11.64 -45.14
C LEU A 42 -6.28 -12.79 -45.98
N GLY A 43 -5.39 -13.58 -46.65
CA GLY A 43 -5.81 -14.71 -47.46
C GLY A 43 -6.51 -15.81 -46.66
N ASP A 44 -5.98 -16.14 -45.49
CA ASP A 44 -6.59 -17.12 -44.58
C ASP A 44 -7.94 -16.64 -44.05
N VAL A 45 -8.00 -15.36 -43.61
CA VAL A 45 -9.23 -14.79 -43.05
C VAL A 45 -10.29 -14.57 -44.13
N MET A 46 -9.94 -14.29 -45.40
CA MET A 46 -10.91 -14.23 -46.50
C MET A 46 -11.64 -15.57 -46.70
N VAL A 47 -10.92 -16.67 -46.65
CA VAL A 47 -11.51 -18.01 -46.74
C VAL A 47 -12.48 -18.26 -45.59
N ILE A 48 -12.07 -17.93 -44.35
CA ILE A 48 -12.92 -18.08 -43.15
C ILE A 48 -14.17 -17.19 -43.25
N VAL A 49 -14.00 -15.92 -43.57
CA VAL A 49 -15.09 -14.94 -43.64
C VAL A 49 -16.11 -15.34 -44.72
N ALA A 50 -15.67 -15.76 -45.89
CA ALA A 50 -16.55 -16.26 -46.94
C ALA A 50 -17.33 -17.51 -46.48
N GLY A 51 -16.67 -18.44 -45.79
CA GLY A 51 -17.34 -19.63 -45.23
C GLY A 51 -18.38 -19.29 -44.14
N LEU A 52 -18.08 -18.30 -43.32
CA LEU A 52 -19.00 -17.80 -42.25
C LEU A 52 -20.23 -17.06 -42.83
N SER A 53 -20.13 -16.53 -44.04
CA SER A 53 -21.22 -15.79 -44.71
C SER A 53 -22.25 -16.73 -45.35
N LEU A 54 -21.94 -18.00 -45.41
CA LEU A 54 -22.78 -19.05 -46.05
C LEU A 54 -23.37 -20.00 -45.02
N GLN A 55 -24.39 -20.75 -45.45
CA GLN A 55 -24.83 -21.92 -44.71
C GLN A 55 -23.72 -22.96 -44.72
N ASP A 56 -23.50 -23.64 -43.59
CA ASP A 56 -22.45 -24.68 -43.47
C ASP A 56 -22.54 -25.70 -44.62
N ILE A 57 -21.40 -25.97 -45.22
CA ILE A 57 -21.26 -26.94 -46.32
C ILE A 57 -21.48 -28.36 -45.81
N ARG A 58 -21.18 -28.63 -44.55
CA ARG A 58 -21.34 -29.92 -43.90
C ARG A 58 -22.82 -30.20 -43.62
N GLU A 59 -23.36 -31.22 -44.26
CA GLU A 59 -24.74 -31.64 -44.04
C GLU A 59 -24.80 -32.74 -42.97
N ARG A 60 -25.86 -32.74 -42.20
CA ARG A 60 -26.11 -33.73 -41.14
C ARG A 60 -27.54 -34.24 -41.24
N PRO A 61 -27.82 -35.14 -42.23
CA PRO A 61 -29.16 -35.71 -42.38
C PRO A 61 -29.57 -36.46 -41.10
N SER A 62 -30.83 -36.33 -40.68
CA SER A 62 -31.34 -36.93 -39.45
C SER A 62 -31.11 -38.43 -39.32
N GLU A 63 -31.18 -39.13 -40.46
CA GLU A 63 -31.02 -40.59 -40.55
C GLU A 63 -29.56 -41.06 -40.54
N GLN A 64 -28.61 -40.18 -40.86
CA GLN A 64 -27.18 -40.53 -41.05
C GLN A 64 -26.24 -39.61 -40.24
N GLN A 65 -26.71 -39.06 -39.13
CA GLN A 65 -25.94 -38.10 -38.35
C GLN A 65 -24.59 -38.64 -37.85
N GLN A 66 -24.57 -39.87 -37.37
CA GLN A 66 -23.34 -40.50 -36.85
C GLN A 66 -22.28 -40.68 -37.94
N GLU A 67 -22.68 -41.14 -39.13
CA GLU A 67 -21.78 -41.32 -40.27
C GLU A 67 -21.23 -39.96 -40.75
N ALA A 68 -22.09 -38.95 -40.88
CA ALA A 68 -21.68 -37.61 -41.23
C ALA A 68 -20.71 -37.02 -40.19
N ASP A 69 -20.98 -37.19 -38.90
CA ASP A 69 -20.12 -36.68 -37.81
C ASP A 69 -18.75 -37.38 -37.80
N GLN A 70 -18.68 -38.69 -38.10
CA GLN A 70 -17.41 -39.41 -38.20
C GLN A 70 -16.58 -38.91 -39.40
N LEU A 71 -17.19 -38.71 -40.56
CA LEU A 71 -16.50 -38.18 -41.74
C LEU A 71 -16.02 -36.76 -41.56
N HIS A 72 -16.82 -35.90 -40.89
CA HIS A 72 -16.47 -34.50 -40.64
C HIS A 72 -15.48 -34.33 -39.48
N ALA A 73 -15.29 -35.33 -38.61
CA ALA A 73 -14.37 -35.26 -37.46
C ALA A 73 -12.93 -34.93 -37.86
N ARG A 74 -12.49 -35.34 -39.05
CA ARG A 74 -11.15 -35.06 -39.62
C ARG A 74 -10.87 -33.56 -39.82
N PHE A 75 -11.92 -32.73 -39.93
CA PHE A 75 -11.81 -31.28 -40.08
C PHE A 75 -11.90 -30.52 -38.75
N ARG A 76 -12.04 -31.22 -37.64
CA ARG A 76 -12.15 -30.57 -36.32
C ARG A 76 -10.78 -30.15 -35.82
N ASN A 77 -10.69 -28.89 -35.41
CA ASN A 77 -9.54 -28.36 -34.69
C ASN A 77 -9.89 -28.23 -33.18
N PRO A 78 -9.07 -28.77 -32.27
CA PRO A 78 -9.39 -28.78 -30.83
C PRO A 78 -9.34 -27.39 -30.17
N HIS A 79 -8.80 -26.38 -30.84
CA HIS A 79 -8.66 -25.03 -30.35
C HIS A 79 -9.54 -24.01 -31.06
N SER A 80 -10.00 -24.32 -32.29
CA SER A 80 -10.70 -23.36 -33.13
C SER A 80 -11.60 -23.96 -34.18
N ASP A 81 -12.89 -23.72 -34.11
CA ASP A 81 -13.82 -24.05 -35.19
C ASP A 81 -13.55 -23.20 -36.44
N PHE A 82 -12.96 -22.02 -36.31
CA PHE A 82 -12.60 -21.16 -37.47
C PHE A 82 -11.49 -21.79 -38.29
N LEU A 83 -10.51 -22.41 -37.68
CA LEU A 83 -9.44 -23.12 -38.39
C LEU A 83 -9.98 -24.38 -39.09
N SER A 84 -11.09 -24.93 -38.63
CA SER A 84 -11.76 -26.05 -39.30
C SER A 84 -12.27 -25.66 -40.68
N TYR A 85 -12.59 -24.38 -40.93
CA TYR A 85 -12.92 -23.92 -42.29
C TYR A 85 -11.73 -23.97 -43.24
N LEU A 86 -10.53 -23.62 -42.75
CA LEU A 86 -9.31 -23.74 -43.57
C LEU A 86 -9.00 -25.19 -43.91
N GLN A 87 -9.10 -26.09 -42.94
CA GLN A 87 -8.88 -27.52 -43.17
C GLN A 87 -9.89 -28.10 -44.16
N LEU A 88 -11.16 -27.71 -44.07
CA LEU A 88 -12.18 -28.13 -45.02
C LEU A 88 -11.95 -27.53 -46.41
N TRP A 89 -11.58 -26.24 -46.49
CA TRP A 89 -11.22 -25.59 -47.74
C TRP A 89 -10.06 -26.27 -48.43
N ASP A 90 -9.00 -26.56 -47.74
CA ASP A 90 -7.80 -27.23 -48.25
C ASP A 90 -8.12 -28.59 -48.80
N TYR A 91 -8.91 -29.36 -48.03
CA TYR A 91 -9.36 -30.68 -48.50
C TYR A 91 -10.16 -30.58 -49.80
N LEU A 92 -11.19 -29.74 -49.84
CA LEU A 92 -12.06 -29.59 -51.01
C LEU A 92 -11.28 -29.06 -52.23
N HIS A 93 -10.37 -28.13 -52.02
CA HIS A 93 -9.55 -27.57 -53.08
C HIS A 93 -8.58 -28.57 -53.65
N LYS A 94 -8.01 -29.45 -52.83
CA LYS A 94 -7.18 -30.55 -53.25
C LYS A 94 -7.99 -31.57 -54.07
N GLN A 95 -9.15 -32.01 -53.55
CA GLN A 95 -9.98 -32.99 -54.23
C GLN A 95 -10.53 -32.46 -55.56
N GLN A 96 -10.84 -31.16 -55.64
CA GLN A 96 -11.30 -30.55 -56.89
C GLN A 96 -10.20 -30.54 -57.98
N LYS A 97 -8.92 -30.42 -57.60
CA LYS A 97 -7.78 -30.45 -58.52
C LYS A 97 -7.47 -31.88 -59.01
N GLU A 98 -7.65 -32.86 -58.14
CA GLU A 98 -7.29 -34.26 -58.40
C GLU A 98 -8.38 -35.04 -59.13
N LEU A 99 -9.65 -34.65 -59.01
CA LEU A 99 -10.81 -35.38 -59.50
C LEU A 99 -11.50 -34.67 -60.67
N SER A 100 -12.09 -35.50 -61.58
CA SER A 100 -13.01 -34.95 -62.56
C SER A 100 -14.25 -34.31 -61.88
N ARG A 101 -14.90 -33.37 -62.53
CA ARG A 101 -16.09 -32.68 -62.01
C ARG A 101 -17.18 -33.63 -61.53
N SER A 102 -17.44 -34.71 -62.25
CA SER A 102 -18.44 -35.70 -61.88
C SER A 102 -17.99 -36.58 -60.70
N ALA A 103 -16.70 -36.96 -60.64
CA ALA A 103 -16.13 -37.71 -59.52
C ALA A 103 -16.13 -36.85 -58.22
N PHE A 104 -15.78 -35.57 -58.32
CA PHE A 104 -15.81 -34.63 -57.19
C PHE A 104 -17.24 -34.45 -56.63
N ARG A 105 -18.25 -34.31 -57.49
CA ARG A 105 -19.65 -34.26 -57.06
C ARG A 105 -20.09 -35.53 -56.31
N ARG A 106 -19.70 -36.71 -56.79
CA ARG A 106 -19.99 -37.98 -56.11
C ARG A 106 -19.30 -38.07 -54.76
N LEU A 107 -18.03 -37.61 -54.67
CA LEU A 107 -17.28 -37.53 -53.40
C LEU A 107 -18.02 -36.64 -52.40
N CYS A 108 -18.38 -35.42 -52.78
CA CYS A 108 -19.12 -34.50 -51.92
C CYS A 108 -20.40 -35.15 -51.38
N LYS A 109 -21.21 -35.77 -52.25
CA LYS A 109 -22.43 -36.45 -51.84
C LYS A 109 -22.16 -37.62 -50.86
N LYS A 110 -21.12 -38.42 -51.10
CA LYS A 110 -20.72 -39.54 -50.23
C LYS A 110 -20.29 -39.06 -48.86
N GLU A 111 -19.68 -37.89 -48.77
CA GLU A 111 -19.11 -37.35 -47.53
C GLU A 111 -20.02 -36.28 -46.86
N PHE A 112 -21.29 -36.20 -47.27
CA PHE A 112 -22.26 -35.24 -46.75
C PHE A 112 -21.76 -33.79 -46.83
N LEU A 113 -21.13 -33.41 -47.96
CA LEU A 113 -20.67 -32.09 -48.30
C LEU A 113 -21.50 -31.50 -49.43
N HIS A 114 -22.05 -30.29 -49.24
CA HIS A 114 -22.92 -29.67 -50.21
C HIS A 114 -22.12 -28.98 -51.32
N TRP A 115 -22.06 -29.61 -52.52
CA TRP A 115 -21.26 -29.15 -53.65
C TRP A 115 -21.62 -27.73 -54.14
N MET A 116 -22.93 -27.34 -54.16
CA MET A 116 -23.32 -26.01 -54.60
C MET A 116 -22.85 -24.92 -53.61
N ARG A 117 -22.95 -25.15 -52.28
CA ARG A 117 -22.44 -24.23 -51.29
C ARG A 117 -20.91 -24.09 -51.35
N TYR A 118 -20.20 -25.14 -51.73
CA TYR A 118 -18.75 -25.04 -51.99
C TYR A 118 -18.47 -24.12 -53.19
N ARG A 119 -19.28 -24.14 -54.23
CA ARG A 119 -19.13 -23.21 -55.36
C ARG A 119 -19.42 -21.77 -54.94
N GLU A 120 -20.48 -21.55 -54.21
CA GLU A 120 -20.80 -20.23 -53.63
C GLU A 120 -19.63 -19.72 -52.75
N TRP A 121 -18.96 -20.63 -52.03
CA TRP A 121 -17.78 -20.25 -51.22
C TRP A 121 -16.62 -19.81 -52.10
N LEU A 122 -16.33 -20.53 -53.16
CA LEU A 122 -15.30 -20.10 -54.13
C LEU A 122 -15.62 -18.74 -54.74
N ASP A 123 -16.87 -18.52 -55.15
CA ASP A 123 -17.33 -17.27 -55.78
C ASP A 123 -17.21 -16.11 -54.78
N LEU A 124 -17.57 -16.30 -53.52
CA LEU A 124 -17.38 -15.28 -52.47
C LEU A 124 -15.94 -14.93 -52.17
N VAL A 125 -15.06 -15.94 -52.10
CA VAL A 125 -13.61 -15.69 -51.94
C VAL A 125 -13.08 -14.87 -53.13
N GLN A 126 -13.52 -15.18 -54.35
CA GLN A 126 -13.14 -14.39 -55.53
C GLN A 126 -13.66 -12.94 -55.44
N GLN A 127 -14.91 -12.73 -55.08
CA GLN A 127 -15.47 -11.38 -54.92
C GLN A 127 -14.73 -10.58 -53.87
N LEU A 128 -14.38 -11.16 -52.71
CA LEU A 128 -13.58 -10.51 -51.67
C LEU A 128 -12.17 -10.21 -52.19
N THR A 129 -11.59 -11.06 -53.01
CA THR A 129 -10.29 -10.86 -53.66
C THR A 129 -10.34 -9.63 -54.56
N ASP A 130 -11.36 -9.50 -55.41
CA ASP A 130 -11.53 -8.37 -56.33
C ASP A 130 -11.69 -7.07 -55.57
N ILE A 131 -12.49 -7.02 -54.50
CA ILE A 131 -12.64 -5.88 -53.63
C ILE A 131 -11.29 -5.49 -52.98
N CYS A 132 -10.52 -6.46 -52.49
CA CYS A 132 -9.21 -6.19 -51.90
C CYS A 132 -8.23 -5.62 -52.96
N HIS A 133 -8.31 -6.04 -54.22
CA HIS A 133 -7.55 -5.42 -55.30
C HIS A 133 -7.97 -3.98 -55.57
N GLU A 134 -9.27 -3.68 -55.57
CA GLU A 134 -9.77 -2.29 -55.68
C GLU A 134 -9.33 -1.39 -54.50
N LEU A 135 -9.21 -1.98 -53.30
CA LEU A 135 -8.67 -1.30 -52.12
C LEU A 135 -7.15 -1.15 -52.16
N LYS A 136 -6.48 -1.69 -53.17
CA LYS A 136 -5.02 -1.71 -53.33
C LYS A 136 -4.31 -2.37 -52.15
N TRP A 137 -4.92 -3.38 -51.59
CA TRP A 137 -4.29 -4.18 -50.55
C TRP A 137 -3.34 -5.19 -51.13
N SER A 138 -2.23 -5.45 -50.47
CA SER A 138 -1.30 -6.53 -50.80
C SER A 138 -1.44 -7.64 -49.76
N TRP A 139 -1.50 -8.88 -50.20
CA TRP A 139 -1.53 -10.06 -49.32
C TRP A 139 -0.97 -11.30 -50.04
N LYS A 140 -0.73 -12.35 -49.25
CA LYS A 140 -0.48 -13.68 -49.76
C LYS A 140 -1.79 -14.47 -49.73
N SER A 141 -2.13 -15.16 -50.81
CA SER A 141 -3.26 -16.07 -50.79
C SER A 141 -3.03 -17.19 -49.78
N HIS A 142 -4.11 -17.73 -49.24
CA HIS A 142 -4.04 -18.89 -48.38
C HIS A 142 -3.25 -20.02 -49.07
N GLN A 143 -2.24 -20.55 -48.37
CA GLN A 143 -1.37 -21.59 -48.91
C GLN A 143 -1.66 -22.91 -48.21
N TYR A 144 -2.03 -23.89 -49.01
CA TYR A 144 -2.39 -25.22 -48.62
C TYR A 144 -1.30 -25.99 -47.82
N GLU A 145 -0.01 -25.76 -48.09
CA GLU A 145 1.09 -26.52 -47.49
C GLU A 145 1.94 -25.73 -46.49
N GLY A 146 1.60 -24.51 -46.24
CA GLY A 146 2.49 -23.52 -45.57
C GLY A 146 2.14 -23.21 -44.15
N GLY A 147 1.62 -24.01 -43.33
CA GLY A 147 1.26 -23.70 -41.95
C GLY A 147 0.63 -22.31 -41.75
N VAL A 148 -0.33 -22.14 -40.88
CA VAL A 148 -1.02 -20.86 -40.65
C VAL A 148 -0.56 -20.21 -39.35
N ASN A 149 -0.54 -18.89 -39.33
CA ASN A 149 -0.34 -18.13 -38.10
C ASN A 149 -1.67 -18.01 -37.34
N GLU A 150 -1.97 -19.04 -36.54
CA GLU A 150 -3.23 -19.14 -35.79
C GLU A 150 -3.51 -17.94 -34.91
N ASP A 151 -2.50 -17.43 -34.18
CA ASP A 151 -2.62 -16.26 -33.30
C ASP A 151 -3.03 -15.01 -34.09
N ALA A 152 -2.38 -14.78 -35.24
CA ALA A 152 -2.69 -13.61 -36.07
C ALA A 152 -4.11 -13.70 -36.65
N ILE A 153 -4.53 -14.89 -37.06
CA ILE A 153 -5.89 -15.17 -37.55
C ILE A 153 -6.90 -14.89 -36.44
N HIS A 154 -6.72 -15.50 -35.26
CA HIS A 154 -7.66 -15.30 -34.15
C HIS A 154 -7.75 -13.84 -33.69
N ARG A 155 -6.63 -13.10 -33.64
CA ARG A 155 -6.62 -11.66 -33.34
C ARG A 155 -7.35 -10.84 -34.41
N ALA A 156 -7.26 -11.23 -35.68
CA ALA A 156 -8.00 -10.57 -36.75
C ALA A 156 -9.51 -10.81 -36.62
N LEU A 157 -9.93 -12.04 -36.38
CA LEU A 157 -11.33 -12.40 -36.16
C LEU A 157 -11.90 -11.73 -34.92
N LEU A 158 -11.15 -11.68 -33.82
CA LEU A 158 -11.53 -11.05 -32.57
C LEU A 158 -11.92 -9.59 -32.75
N ALA A 159 -11.27 -8.87 -33.67
CA ALA A 159 -11.62 -7.46 -33.94
C ALA A 159 -13.07 -7.24 -34.37
N GLY A 160 -13.73 -8.26 -34.93
CA GLY A 160 -15.17 -8.25 -35.26
C GLY A 160 -16.06 -8.93 -34.20
N LEU A 161 -15.48 -9.59 -33.20
CA LEU A 161 -16.20 -10.46 -32.26
C LEU A 161 -16.08 -10.04 -30.79
N LEU A 162 -15.63 -8.82 -30.48
CA LEU A 162 -15.47 -8.34 -29.11
C LEU A 162 -16.75 -8.44 -28.26
N SER A 163 -17.93 -8.38 -28.90
CA SER A 163 -19.22 -8.57 -28.23
C SER A 163 -19.61 -10.02 -27.99
N HIS A 164 -18.87 -10.98 -28.55
CA HIS A 164 -19.16 -12.43 -28.50
C HIS A 164 -18.03 -13.22 -27.81
N ILE A 165 -17.45 -12.65 -26.77
CA ILE A 165 -16.45 -13.31 -25.94
C ILE A 165 -17.09 -13.93 -24.70
N GLY A 166 -16.40 -14.90 -24.09
CA GLY A 166 -16.83 -15.49 -22.83
C GLY A 166 -15.69 -16.03 -22.00
N SER A 167 -15.79 -15.82 -20.69
CA SER A 167 -14.94 -16.41 -19.66
C SER A 167 -15.67 -17.59 -19.03
N ARG A 168 -14.97 -18.69 -18.82
CA ARG A 168 -15.57 -19.90 -18.23
C ARG A 168 -15.92 -19.65 -16.75
N ILE A 169 -17.13 -20.05 -16.38
CA ILE A 169 -17.57 -20.03 -14.99
C ILE A 169 -17.02 -21.28 -14.29
N SER A 170 -16.32 -21.09 -13.16
CA SER A 170 -15.75 -22.20 -12.39
C SER A 170 -16.79 -23.28 -12.10
N ASP A 171 -16.36 -24.55 -12.15
CA ASP A 171 -17.15 -25.75 -11.85
C ASP A 171 -18.40 -25.99 -12.71
N THR A 172 -18.53 -25.21 -13.79
CA THR A 172 -19.63 -25.36 -14.75
C THR A 172 -19.12 -25.62 -16.18
N ARG A 173 -20.08 -25.87 -17.10
CA ARG A 173 -19.83 -25.94 -18.55
C ARG A 173 -20.24 -24.63 -19.25
N ASP A 174 -20.60 -23.61 -18.48
CA ASP A 174 -21.09 -22.36 -18.96
C ASP A 174 -20.02 -21.27 -18.98
N TYR A 175 -20.24 -20.29 -19.81
CA TYR A 175 -19.40 -19.13 -19.99
C TYR A 175 -20.18 -17.87 -19.63
N GLN A 176 -19.53 -16.98 -18.89
CA GLN A 176 -20.00 -15.62 -18.68
C GLN A 176 -19.67 -14.81 -19.93
N GLY A 177 -20.68 -14.45 -20.69
CA GLY A 177 -20.55 -13.59 -21.85
C GLY A 177 -20.79 -12.12 -21.52
N THR A 178 -20.69 -11.30 -22.58
CA THR A 178 -20.94 -9.85 -22.47
C THR A 178 -22.37 -9.54 -22.04
N ARG A 179 -22.53 -8.42 -21.29
CA ARG A 179 -23.85 -7.92 -20.83
C ARG A 179 -24.64 -8.93 -20.00
N GLY A 180 -23.94 -9.75 -19.21
CA GLY A 180 -24.57 -10.72 -18.30
C GLY A 180 -25.12 -11.99 -18.96
N LYS A 181 -24.95 -12.17 -20.26
CA LYS A 181 -25.41 -13.39 -20.96
C LYS A 181 -24.58 -14.60 -20.53
N ARG A 182 -25.24 -15.73 -20.29
CA ARG A 182 -24.60 -17.01 -20.07
C ARG A 182 -24.86 -17.93 -21.24
N PHE A 183 -23.85 -18.66 -21.69
CA PHE A 183 -23.96 -19.58 -22.80
C PHE A 183 -23.03 -20.81 -22.64
N ALA A 184 -23.29 -21.86 -23.39
CA ALA A 184 -22.42 -23.03 -23.48
C ALA A 184 -21.92 -23.21 -24.94
N ILE A 185 -20.79 -23.91 -25.10
CA ILE A 185 -20.29 -24.31 -26.41
C ILE A 185 -21.26 -25.33 -27.03
N PHE A 186 -21.64 -25.09 -28.28
CA PHE A 186 -22.52 -26.02 -29.03
C PHE A 186 -21.89 -27.43 -29.16
N PRO A 187 -22.66 -28.53 -28.99
CA PRO A 187 -22.10 -29.89 -28.92
C PRO A 187 -21.29 -30.35 -30.14
N SER A 188 -21.53 -29.78 -31.32
CA SER A 188 -20.79 -30.16 -32.53
C SER A 188 -19.42 -29.47 -32.69
N SER A 189 -19.12 -28.46 -31.84
CA SER A 189 -17.81 -27.80 -31.86
C SER A 189 -16.67 -28.79 -31.58
N GLY A 190 -15.54 -28.59 -32.25
CA GLY A 190 -14.29 -29.29 -31.98
C GLY A 190 -13.55 -28.80 -30.76
N VAL A 191 -13.88 -27.58 -30.27
CA VAL A 191 -13.14 -26.90 -29.22
C VAL A 191 -13.35 -27.58 -27.86
N ALA A 192 -12.25 -27.75 -27.12
CA ALA A 192 -12.27 -28.41 -25.83
C ALA A 192 -13.17 -27.67 -24.83
N ARG A 193 -14.09 -28.40 -24.19
CA ARG A 193 -15.06 -27.85 -23.22
C ARG A 193 -14.44 -27.27 -21.92
N LYS A 194 -13.13 -27.44 -21.73
CA LYS A 194 -12.36 -26.90 -20.59
C LYS A 194 -11.64 -25.60 -20.93
N THR A 195 -11.84 -25.05 -22.13
CA THR A 195 -11.25 -23.76 -22.52
C THR A 195 -11.66 -22.66 -21.53
N SER A 196 -10.71 -21.92 -21.01
CA SER A 196 -10.95 -20.88 -19.98
C SER A 196 -11.59 -19.63 -20.56
N PHE A 197 -11.19 -19.25 -21.79
CA PHE A 197 -11.67 -18.04 -22.45
C PHE A 197 -11.84 -18.27 -23.97
N LEU A 198 -12.93 -17.79 -24.53
CA LEU A 198 -13.24 -18.01 -25.93
C LEU A 198 -13.91 -16.80 -26.61
N MET A 199 -13.88 -16.81 -27.95
CA MET A 199 -14.74 -15.99 -28.81
C MET A 199 -15.67 -16.89 -29.61
N ALA A 200 -16.84 -16.40 -29.96
CA ALA A 200 -17.85 -17.09 -30.76
C ALA A 200 -18.29 -16.24 -31.97
N TYR A 201 -18.54 -16.87 -33.11
CA TYR A 201 -19.14 -16.15 -34.25
C TYR A 201 -20.60 -15.83 -34.00
N GLU A 202 -21.36 -16.79 -33.47
CA GLU A 202 -22.77 -16.64 -33.16
C GLU A 202 -23.11 -17.09 -31.73
N ILE A 203 -24.03 -16.37 -31.10
CA ILE A 203 -24.67 -16.77 -29.84
C ILE A 203 -26.17 -16.86 -30.12
N VAL A 204 -26.68 -18.10 -30.14
CA VAL A 204 -28.05 -18.44 -30.54
C VAL A 204 -28.82 -18.95 -29.33
N GLU A 205 -30.02 -18.41 -29.12
CA GLU A 205 -30.93 -18.83 -28.07
C GLU A 205 -31.98 -19.82 -28.65
N THR A 206 -32.03 -20.99 -28.04
CA THR A 206 -33.03 -22.01 -28.32
C THR A 206 -33.63 -22.47 -26.98
N SER A 207 -33.64 -23.77 -26.67
CA SER A 207 -33.91 -24.24 -25.29
C SER A 207 -32.83 -23.83 -24.29
N ARG A 208 -31.65 -23.49 -24.80
CA ARG A 208 -30.49 -22.97 -24.07
C ARG A 208 -29.74 -22.01 -25.00
N VAL A 209 -28.93 -21.13 -24.39
CA VAL A 209 -28.05 -20.23 -25.17
C VAL A 209 -26.77 -20.98 -25.57
N TRP A 210 -26.49 -21.03 -26.86
CA TRP A 210 -25.36 -21.73 -27.44
C TRP A 210 -24.43 -20.81 -28.19
N ALA A 211 -23.13 -20.96 -27.97
CA ALA A 211 -22.10 -20.41 -28.81
C ALA A 211 -21.73 -21.36 -29.95
N ARG A 212 -21.82 -20.88 -31.17
CA ARG A 212 -21.48 -21.62 -32.39
C ARG A 212 -20.25 -21.04 -33.04
N THR A 213 -19.44 -21.87 -33.65
CA THR A 213 -18.15 -21.54 -34.28
C THR A 213 -17.29 -20.74 -33.31
N VAL A 214 -16.65 -21.44 -32.40
CA VAL A 214 -15.88 -20.88 -31.30
C VAL A 214 -14.39 -21.11 -31.48
N ALA A 215 -13.58 -20.25 -30.86
CA ALA A 215 -12.14 -20.47 -30.71
C ALA A 215 -11.68 -20.07 -29.29
N ALA A 216 -10.70 -20.80 -28.78
CA ALA A 216 -9.94 -20.45 -27.62
C ALA A 216 -9.10 -19.20 -27.91
N ILE A 217 -9.10 -18.21 -27.00
CA ILE A 217 -8.33 -16.98 -27.15
C ILE A 217 -7.66 -16.58 -25.84
N ASN A 218 -6.61 -15.78 -25.93
CA ASN A 218 -5.99 -15.17 -24.76
C ASN A 218 -6.75 -13.88 -24.38
N PRO A 219 -7.19 -13.71 -23.12
CA PRO A 219 -7.85 -12.49 -22.65
C PRO A 219 -7.04 -11.21 -22.90
N GLU A 220 -5.70 -11.26 -22.87
CA GLU A 220 -4.85 -10.11 -23.19
C GLU A 220 -5.06 -9.58 -24.64
N TRP A 221 -5.44 -10.47 -25.56
CA TRP A 221 -5.77 -10.04 -26.93
C TRP A 221 -7.03 -9.19 -26.96
N VAL A 222 -8.00 -9.55 -26.12
CA VAL A 222 -9.24 -8.79 -25.96
C VAL A 222 -8.93 -7.42 -25.38
N GLU A 223 -8.14 -7.36 -24.31
CA GLU A 223 -7.72 -6.12 -23.67
C GLU A 223 -7.08 -5.15 -24.68
N LYS A 224 -6.12 -5.66 -25.48
CA LYS A 224 -5.45 -4.87 -26.53
C LYS A 224 -6.37 -4.45 -27.68
N ALA A 225 -7.30 -5.32 -28.08
CA ALA A 225 -8.22 -5.04 -29.18
C ALA A 225 -9.33 -4.06 -28.77
N ALA A 226 -9.81 -4.18 -27.53
CA ALA A 226 -10.85 -3.33 -26.97
C ALA A 226 -10.33 -1.91 -26.62
N GLY A 227 -9.07 -1.81 -26.13
CA GLY A 227 -8.48 -0.51 -25.76
C GLY A 227 -9.31 0.21 -24.70
N GLU A 228 -9.71 1.46 -24.96
CA GLU A 228 -10.45 2.31 -24.02
C GLU A 228 -11.83 1.78 -23.62
N MET A 229 -12.35 0.76 -24.30
CA MET A 229 -13.61 0.13 -23.90
C MET A 229 -13.47 -0.83 -22.70
N VAL A 230 -12.25 -1.15 -22.31
CA VAL A 230 -11.98 -1.97 -21.13
C VAL A 230 -12.26 -1.15 -19.88
N SER A 231 -13.04 -1.72 -18.97
CA SER A 231 -13.23 -1.15 -17.65
C SER A 231 -12.13 -1.63 -16.72
N HIS A 232 -11.51 -0.70 -16.01
CA HIS A 232 -10.47 -0.95 -15.02
C HIS A 232 -11.03 -0.73 -13.62
N ARG A 233 -10.73 -1.64 -12.73
CA ARG A 233 -11.04 -1.53 -11.30
C ARG A 233 -9.78 -1.80 -10.51
N TYR A 234 -9.49 -0.91 -9.57
CA TYR A 234 -8.33 -1.02 -8.71
C TYR A 234 -8.77 -1.31 -7.28
N ALA A 235 -8.04 -2.16 -6.59
CA ALA A 235 -8.32 -2.56 -5.22
C ALA A 235 -7.02 -2.66 -4.41
N GLU A 236 -7.14 -2.42 -3.10
CA GLU A 236 -6.10 -2.63 -2.11
C GLU A 236 -4.77 -1.95 -2.46
N PRO A 237 -4.75 -0.61 -2.64
CA PRO A 237 -3.49 0.08 -2.78
C PRO A 237 -2.65 -0.12 -1.52
N HIS A 238 -1.41 -0.59 -1.68
CA HIS A 238 -0.51 -0.91 -0.59
C HIS A 238 0.94 -0.61 -0.95
N TRP A 239 1.75 -0.32 0.08
CA TRP A 239 3.17 -0.14 -0.08
C TRP A 239 3.88 -1.46 -0.35
N SER A 240 4.76 -1.49 -1.31
CA SER A 240 5.60 -2.64 -1.65
C SER A 240 7.04 -2.39 -1.25
N HIS A 241 7.48 -2.97 -0.14
CA HIS A 241 8.86 -2.92 0.35
C HIS A 241 9.89 -3.26 -0.74
N SER A 242 9.66 -4.34 -1.49
CA SER A 242 10.60 -4.82 -2.51
C SER A 242 10.72 -3.88 -3.71
N ARG A 243 9.60 -3.25 -4.11
CA ARG A 243 9.56 -2.29 -5.21
C ARG A 243 9.89 -0.86 -4.77
N GLY A 244 9.59 -0.52 -3.50
CA GLY A 244 9.67 0.85 -2.98
C GLY A 244 8.70 1.78 -3.70
N GLU A 245 7.50 1.30 -3.98
CA GLU A 245 6.40 2.06 -4.59
C GLU A 245 5.05 1.51 -4.15
N VAL A 246 4.01 2.30 -4.35
CA VAL A 246 2.64 1.83 -4.13
C VAL A 246 2.19 0.95 -5.28
N GLN A 247 1.69 -0.22 -4.95
CA GLN A 247 1.07 -1.18 -5.88
C GLN A 247 -0.40 -1.35 -5.55
N ALA A 248 -1.19 -1.77 -6.54
CA ALA A 248 -2.59 -2.14 -6.36
C ALA A 248 -2.94 -3.32 -7.27
N TYR A 249 -4.01 -4.04 -6.91
CA TYR A 249 -4.56 -5.09 -7.75
C TYR A 249 -5.51 -4.49 -8.78
N GLU A 250 -5.20 -4.71 -10.05
CA GLU A 250 -6.05 -4.31 -11.16
C GLU A 250 -6.89 -5.49 -11.63
N THR A 251 -8.18 -5.27 -11.76
CA THR A 251 -9.12 -6.17 -12.45
C THR A 251 -9.66 -5.45 -13.67
N THR A 252 -9.49 -6.08 -14.85
CA THR A 252 -10.02 -5.54 -16.10
C THR A 252 -11.20 -6.35 -16.59
N SER A 253 -12.19 -5.68 -17.19
CA SER A 253 -13.36 -6.34 -17.75
C SER A 253 -13.84 -5.64 -19.02
N LEU A 254 -14.49 -6.40 -19.91
CA LEU A 254 -15.17 -5.88 -21.08
C LEU A 254 -16.66 -6.24 -21.02
N TRP A 255 -17.51 -5.24 -20.83
CA TRP A 255 -18.97 -5.40 -20.71
C TRP A 255 -19.42 -6.50 -19.74
N GLY A 256 -18.71 -6.59 -18.59
CA GLY A 256 -18.99 -7.56 -17.53
C GLY A 256 -18.29 -8.91 -17.67
N VAL A 257 -17.49 -9.12 -18.72
CA VAL A 257 -16.63 -10.31 -18.84
C VAL A 257 -15.28 -9.99 -18.23
N PRO A 258 -14.84 -10.68 -17.16
CA PRO A 258 -13.51 -10.48 -16.59
C PRO A 258 -12.44 -10.92 -17.57
N LEU A 259 -11.46 -10.05 -17.83
CA LEU A 259 -10.32 -10.33 -18.72
C LEU A 259 -9.08 -10.70 -17.91
N VAL A 260 -8.76 -9.88 -16.93
CA VAL A 260 -7.66 -10.07 -16.00
C VAL A 260 -8.18 -9.84 -14.59
N VAL A 261 -7.80 -10.70 -13.67
CA VAL A 261 -8.19 -10.60 -12.27
C VAL A 261 -6.91 -10.48 -11.44
N GLU A 262 -6.88 -9.50 -10.53
CA GLU A 262 -5.81 -9.30 -9.54
C GLU A 262 -4.39 -9.19 -10.16
N ARG A 263 -4.25 -8.45 -11.26
CA ARG A 263 -2.94 -8.10 -11.80
C ARG A 263 -2.30 -7.02 -10.93
N LEU A 264 -1.13 -7.29 -10.38
CA LEU A 264 -0.39 -6.32 -9.58
C LEU A 264 0.24 -5.27 -10.49
N ILE A 265 -0.09 -4.00 -10.24
CA ILE A 265 0.39 -2.85 -11.02
C ILE A 265 0.95 -1.75 -10.13
N SER A 266 1.80 -0.86 -10.70
CA SER A 266 2.21 0.39 -10.05
C SER A 266 1.04 1.38 -10.01
N TYR A 267 0.71 1.89 -8.82
CA TYR A 267 -0.47 2.73 -8.60
C TYR A 267 -0.24 4.23 -8.85
N ARG A 268 1.02 4.66 -8.97
CA ARG A 268 1.45 6.07 -9.10
C ARG A 268 0.80 6.86 -10.25
N LYS A 269 0.33 6.17 -11.32
CA LYS A 269 -0.35 6.83 -12.45
C LYS A 269 -1.85 6.92 -12.26
N ILE A 270 -2.39 6.12 -11.35
CA ILE A 270 -3.82 6.02 -11.07
C ILE A 270 -4.19 7.04 -10.00
N ASP A 271 -3.45 7.03 -8.90
CA ASP A 271 -3.58 7.96 -7.80
C ASP A 271 -2.19 8.45 -7.38
N PRO A 272 -1.71 9.55 -7.97
CA PRO A 272 -0.42 10.12 -7.63
C PRO A 272 -0.37 10.68 -6.21
N GLU A 273 -1.49 11.22 -5.69
CA GLU A 273 -1.56 11.84 -4.36
C GLU A 273 -1.35 10.79 -3.28
N LEU A 274 -2.15 9.72 -3.27
CA LEU A 274 -1.99 8.60 -2.35
C LEU A 274 -0.60 7.94 -2.50
N SER A 275 -0.12 7.79 -3.73
CA SER A 275 1.20 7.21 -3.98
C SER A 275 2.33 8.07 -3.42
N ARG A 276 2.17 9.39 -3.46
CA ARG A 276 3.11 10.35 -2.87
C ARG A 276 3.09 10.28 -1.34
N GLU A 277 1.90 10.31 -0.75
CA GLU A 277 1.70 10.21 0.69
C GLU A 277 2.35 8.93 1.26
N MET A 278 2.00 7.78 0.72
CA MET A 278 2.56 6.50 1.15
C MET A 278 4.07 6.39 0.89
N PHE A 279 4.59 7.02 -0.16
CA PHE A 279 6.03 7.08 -0.42
C PHE A 279 6.77 7.90 0.64
N LEU A 280 6.25 9.06 1.02
CA LEU A 280 6.84 9.90 2.07
C LEU A 280 6.84 9.16 3.41
N LEU A 281 5.71 8.56 3.77
CA LEU A 281 5.53 7.86 5.03
C LEU A 281 6.37 6.56 5.08
N HIS A 282 6.06 5.60 4.22
CA HIS A 282 6.71 4.27 4.30
C HIS A 282 8.15 4.29 3.79
N GLY A 283 8.42 5.03 2.70
CA GLY A 283 9.75 5.08 2.11
C GLY A 283 10.71 5.95 2.90
N LEU A 284 10.38 7.23 3.12
CA LEU A 284 11.32 8.19 3.68
C LEU A 284 11.29 8.24 5.21
N VAL A 285 10.12 8.26 5.82
CA VAL A 285 9.98 8.30 7.29
C VAL A 285 10.33 6.94 7.89
N GLN A 286 9.62 5.88 7.50
CA GLN A 286 9.82 4.53 8.06
C GLN A 286 11.04 3.81 7.49
N GLY A 287 11.51 4.20 6.29
CA GLY A 287 12.65 3.53 5.64
C GLY A 287 12.31 2.11 5.16
N ASP A 288 11.03 1.81 4.90
CA ASP A 288 10.53 0.49 4.51
C ASP A 288 10.83 0.18 3.04
N TRP A 289 12.11 0.07 2.70
CA TRP A 289 12.62 -0.35 1.40
C TRP A 289 14.02 -0.98 1.48
N ASN A 290 14.41 -1.72 0.47
CA ASN A 290 15.74 -2.34 0.38
C ASN A 290 16.82 -1.32 -0.06
N ARG A 291 16.99 -0.23 0.69
CA ARG A 291 18.01 0.78 0.39
C ARG A 291 18.33 1.64 1.61
N ASP A 292 19.62 1.86 1.85
CA ASP A 292 20.11 2.74 2.90
C ASP A 292 20.57 4.07 2.29
N TYR A 293 20.25 5.17 2.98
CA TYR A 293 20.69 6.53 2.66
C TYR A 293 21.31 7.17 3.90
N SER A 294 22.35 8.00 3.70
CA SER A 294 23.09 8.62 4.83
C SER A 294 22.22 9.44 5.77
N PHE A 295 21.22 10.16 5.23
CA PHE A 295 20.32 10.99 6.04
C PHE A 295 19.46 10.17 7.01
N LYS A 296 19.17 8.90 6.70
CA LYS A 296 18.29 8.07 7.53
C LYS A 296 18.90 7.84 8.92
N ALA A 297 20.15 7.42 8.98
CA ALA A 297 20.85 7.20 10.25
C ALA A 297 20.97 8.49 11.09
N ALA A 298 21.23 9.64 10.42
CA ALA A 298 21.27 10.93 11.10
C ALA A 298 19.89 11.31 11.69
N ASN A 299 18.84 11.14 10.91
CA ASN A 299 17.47 11.43 11.37
C ASN A 299 17.03 10.48 12.49
N ASP A 300 17.36 9.18 12.42
CA ASP A 300 17.02 8.22 13.46
C ASP A 300 17.65 8.62 14.79
N SER A 301 18.94 9.03 14.79
CA SER A 301 19.63 9.51 15.99
C SER A 301 18.96 10.79 16.56
N THR A 302 18.57 11.72 15.69
CA THR A 302 17.86 12.94 16.11
C THR A 302 16.49 12.60 16.72
N ILE A 303 15.77 11.68 16.12
CA ILE A 303 14.45 11.22 16.57
C ILE A 303 14.57 10.51 17.92
N GLU A 304 15.53 9.61 18.11
CA GLU A 304 15.80 8.93 19.39
C GLU A 304 16.06 9.94 20.52
N HIS A 305 16.86 10.98 20.25
CA HIS A 305 17.13 12.03 21.23
C HIS A 305 15.88 12.82 21.59
N LEU A 306 15.05 13.17 20.61
CA LEU A 306 13.78 13.85 20.84
C LEU A 306 12.75 12.97 21.57
N GLN A 307 12.69 11.66 21.29
CA GLN A 307 11.82 10.72 22.01
C GLN A 307 12.20 10.62 23.50
N ALA A 308 13.49 10.63 23.82
CA ALA A 308 13.95 10.68 25.20
C ALA A 308 13.48 11.96 25.90
N PHE A 309 13.43 13.08 25.18
CA PHE A 309 12.86 14.34 25.70
C PHE A 309 11.35 14.24 25.93
N GLU A 310 10.57 13.63 25.00
CA GLU A 310 9.13 13.40 25.18
C GLU A 310 8.81 12.56 26.41
N GLU A 311 9.63 11.55 26.71
CA GLU A 311 9.48 10.75 27.94
C GLU A 311 9.63 11.61 29.18
N LYS A 312 10.62 12.52 29.21
CA LYS A 312 10.82 13.46 30.29
C LYS A 312 9.64 14.40 30.46
N ALA A 313 9.14 14.97 29.37
CA ALA A 313 8.02 15.91 29.35
C ALA A 313 6.64 15.26 29.52
N ARG A 314 6.54 13.91 29.57
CA ARG A 314 5.27 13.16 29.61
C ARG A 314 4.30 13.49 28.48
N GLN A 315 4.81 14.00 27.36
CA GLN A 315 4.05 14.40 26.19
C GLN A 315 4.31 13.46 25.01
N ARG A 316 3.78 12.24 25.07
CA ARG A 316 3.95 11.27 23.97
C ARG A 316 3.24 11.76 22.69
N GLY A 317 3.95 11.66 21.56
CA GLY A 317 3.42 11.96 20.24
C GLY A 317 3.17 13.43 19.94
N SER A 318 3.61 14.33 20.84
CA SER A 318 3.38 15.78 20.66
C SER A 318 4.46 16.45 19.80
N VAL A 319 5.66 15.88 19.74
CA VAL A 319 6.82 16.47 19.04
C VAL A 319 7.08 15.76 17.71
N ILE A 320 6.93 14.44 17.66
CA ILE A 320 7.32 13.63 16.51
C ILE A 320 6.17 12.71 16.12
N ASP A 321 5.28 13.19 15.27
CA ASP A 321 4.39 12.33 14.52
C ASP A 321 4.97 12.08 13.13
N GLU A 322 4.60 10.96 12.55
CA GLU A 322 5.05 10.55 11.22
C GLU A 322 4.56 11.52 10.13
N GLU A 323 3.45 12.19 10.33
CA GLU A 323 2.87 13.17 9.42
C GLU A 323 3.74 14.44 9.35
N THR A 324 4.18 14.94 10.50
CA THR A 324 5.13 16.07 10.58
C THR A 324 6.44 15.75 9.85
N LEU A 325 7.00 14.55 10.07
CA LEU A 325 8.22 14.12 9.38
C LEU A 325 8.00 13.98 7.88
N ALA A 326 6.87 13.42 7.45
CA ALA A 326 6.51 13.34 6.03
C ALA A 326 6.38 14.72 5.39
N GLY A 327 5.82 15.69 6.11
CA GLY A 327 5.74 17.09 5.70
C GLY A 327 7.12 17.71 5.46
N LEU A 328 8.09 17.49 6.38
CA LEU A 328 9.46 17.96 6.22
C LEU A 328 10.16 17.38 4.99
N PHE A 329 9.93 16.09 4.68
CA PHE A 329 10.41 15.48 3.45
C PHE A 329 9.73 16.06 2.20
N ALA A 330 8.43 16.37 2.28
CA ALA A 330 7.68 16.95 1.17
C ALA A 330 8.22 18.31 0.71
N GLU A 331 8.74 19.13 1.65
CA GLU A 331 9.35 20.42 1.32
C GLU A 331 10.62 20.30 0.45
N VAL A 332 11.34 19.19 0.54
CA VAL A 332 12.66 19.02 -0.11
C VAL A 332 12.58 18.14 -1.35
N VAL A 333 11.81 17.07 -1.28
CA VAL A 333 11.69 16.07 -2.35
C VAL A 333 10.60 16.50 -3.34
N PRO A 334 10.89 16.63 -4.64
CA PRO A 334 9.90 17.07 -5.64
C PRO A 334 8.64 16.19 -5.66
N ASP A 335 7.48 16.79 -5.94
CA ASP A 335 6.17 16.10 -5.98
C ASP A 335 6.11 14.97 -7.02
N THR A 336 6.95 15.04 -8.04
CA THR A 336 7.04 14.01 -9.08
C THR A 336 7.72 12.72 -8.60
N VAL A 337 8.33 12.73 -7.41
CA VAL A 337 9.03 11.58 -6.82
C VAL A 337 8.09 10.85 -5.87
N MET A 338 7.62 9.68 -6.27
CA MET A 338 6.67 8.85 -5.51
C MET A 338 7.03 7.35 -5.56
N SER A 339 8.31 7.05 -5.80
CA SER A 339 8.86 5.69 -5.76
C SER A 339 10.37 5.73 -5.53
N ARG A 340 10.92 4.61 -5.02
CA ARG A 340 12.36 4.44 -4.82
C ARG A 340 13.16 4.71 -6.09
N VAL A 341 12.72 4.21 -7.24
CA VAL A 341 13.44 4.41 -8.52
C VAL A 341 13.53 5.89 -8.89
N GLN A 342 12.44 6.62 -8.70
CA GLN A 342 12.43 8.07 -8.95
C GLN A 342 13.28 8.81 -7.91
N PHE A 343 13.24 8.38 -6.65
CA PHE A 343 14.07 8.94 -5.59
C PHE A 343 15.56 8.67 -5.83
N ASP A 344 15.96 7.46 -6.20
CA ASP A 344 17.34 7.12 -6.59
C ASP A 344 17.84 8.03 -7.72
N GLN A 345 16.98 8.27 -8.70
CA GLN A 345 17.29 9.11 -9.85
C GLN A 345 17.47 10.58 -9.44
N TRP A 346 16.55 11.11 -8.64
CA TRP A 346 16.64 12.45 -8.09
C TRP A 346 17.86 12.60 -7.17
N TRP A 347 18.08 11.66 -6.26
CA TRP A 347 19.19 11.66 -5.31
C TRP A 347 20.56 11.73 -6.01
N LYS A 348 20.74 11.03 -7.11
CA LYS A 348 21.99 11.09 -7.90
C LYS A 348 22.30 12.49 -8.41
N HIS A 349 21.28 13.26 -8.77
CA HIS A 349 21.40 14.60 -9.35
C HIS A 349 21.20 15.72 -8.32
N ALA A 350 20.75 15.40 -7.11
CA ALA A 350 20.53 16.37 -6.05
C ALA A 350 21.82 17.06 -5.64
N SER A 351 21.77 18.38 -5.49
CA SER A 351 22.88 19.19 -5.00
C SER A 351 23.24 18.81 -3.55
N PRO A 352 24.48 19.12 -3.10
CA PRO A 352 24.85 18.90 -1.69
C PRO A 352 23.90 19.60 -0.70
N LYS A 353 23.38 20.78 -1.06
CA LYS A 353 22.41 21.52 -0.26
C LYS A 353 21.07 20.78 -0.12
N GLN A 354 20.58 20.19 -1.22
CA GLN A 354 19.34 19.41 -1.20
C GLN A 354 19.50 18.10 -0.39
N ARG A 355 20.65 17.45 -0.50
CA ARG A 355 20.94 16.23 0.29
C ARG A 355 21.02 16.54 1.79
N ALA A 356 21.74 17.64 2.16
CA ALA A 356 21.83 18.08 3.53
C ALA A 356 20.47 18.52 4.10
N ALA A 357 19.55 19.02 3.27
CA ALA A 357 18.22 19.43 3.71
C ALA A 357 17.30 18.23 4.08
N LEU A 358 17.71 17.00 3.76
CA LEU A 358 17.03 15.77 4.22
C LEU A 358 17.50 15.32 5.61
N GLU A 359 18.57 15.91 6.15
CA GLU A 359 19.00 15.69 7.52
C GLU A 359 18.35 16.75 8.40
N PHE A 360 17.48 16.33 9.31
CA PHE A 360 16.68 17.25 10.12
C PHE A 360 17.40 17.55 11.44
N SER A 361 17.55 18.84 11.76
CA SER A 361 17.96 19.27 13.09
C SER A 361 16.78 19.18 14.07
N GLU A 362 17.07 19.04 15.35
CA GLU A 362 16.05 19.07 16.42
C GLU A 362 15.18 20.32 16.35
N GLU A 363 15.81 21.49 16.12
CA GLU A 363 15.12 22.77 16.01
C GLU A 363 14.08 22.77 14.88
N ARG A 364 14.43 22.17 13.73
CA ARG A 364 13.51 22.08 12.57
C ARG A 364 12.31 21.18 12.86
N ILE A 365 12.54 20.04 13.53
CA ILE A 365 11.45 19.13 13.93
C ILE A 365 10.55 19.81 14.96
N ARG A 366 11.12 20.45 16.00
CA ARG A 366 10.36 21.17 17.03
C ARG A 366 9.53 22.31 16.44
N THR A 367 10.10 23.07 15.52
CA THR A 367 9.38 24.18 14.86
C THR A 367 8.20 23.66 14.03
N ALA A 368 8.37 22.54 13.33
CA ALA A 368 7.31 21.92 12.55
C ALA A 368 6.18 21.34 13.41
N SER A 369 6.51 20.84 14.60
CA SER A 369 5.56 20.21 15.53
C SER A 369 4.77 21.20 16.39
N SER A 370 5.03 22.50 16.31
CA SER A 370 4.38 23.58 17.10
C SER A 370 4.54 23.43 18.64
N VAL A 371 5.48 22.61 19.09
CA VAL A 371 5.73 22.36 20.52
C VAL A 371 6.91 23.20 20.98
N GLY A 372 6.61 24.29 21.67
CA GLY A 372 7.57 25.22 22.26
C GLY A 372 7.82 24.94 23.73
N GLU A 373 8.29 23.75 24.13
CA GLU A 373 8.76 23.55 25.50
C GLU A 373 10.27 23.69 25.61
N ASP A 374 10.70 24.52 26.57
CA ASP A 374 12.10 24.76 26.89
C ASP A 374 12.69 23.53 27.61
N SER A 375 13.78 22.99 27.09
CA SER A 375 14.48 21.85 27.70
C SER A 375 14.97 22.13 29.11
N SER A 376 15.09 23.40 29.52
CA SER A 376 15.40 23.82 30.90
C SER A 376 14.33 23.43 31.92
N LEU A 377 13.11 23.13 31.47
CA LEU A 377 12.01 22.67 32.33
C LEU A 377 12.20 21.24 32.86
N TYR A 378 13.05 20.44 32.21
CA TYR A 378 13.33 19.01 32.56
C TYR A 378 14.82 18.74 32.69
N PRO A 379 15.47 19.25 33.76
CA PRO A 379 16.91 19.12 33.96
C PRO A 379 17.34 17.67 34.20
N ASP A 380 18.59 17.32 33.85
CA ASP A 380 19.16 15.99 34.08
C ASP A 380 19.63 15.80 35.55
N ASP A 381 19.70 16.86 36.32
CA ASP A 381 20.04 16.84 37.76
C ASP A 381 19.18 17.80 38.57
N LEU A 382 18.99 17.49 39.84
CA LEU A 382 18.37 18.38 40.82
C LEU A 382 19.13 18.31 42.14
N ASN A 383 19.58 19.44 42.63
CA ASN A 383 20.32 19.58 43.89
C ASN A 383 21.56 18.65 43.95
N GLY A 384 22.23 18.45 42.79
CA GLY A 384 23.45 17.64 42.69
C GLY A 384 23.20 16.11 42.57
N PHE A 385 21.97 15.68 42.39
CA PHE A 385 21.61 14.28 42.16
C PHE A 385 21.04 14.10 40.76
N SER A 386 21.50 13.09 40.04
CA SER A 386 21.01 12.74 38.72
C SER A 386 19.55 12.28 38.77
N LEU A 387 18.79 12.69 37.78
CA LEU A 387 17.38 12.34 37.60
C LEU A 387 17.20 11.32 36.46
N ASP A 388 16.33 10.35 36.69
CA ASP A 388 15.88 9.39 35.70
C ASP A 388 14.37 9.54 35.51
N TYR A 389 13.95 9.71 34.25
CA TYR A 389 12.56 9.98 33.88
C TYR A 389 11.94 8.72 33.29
N SER A 390 10.81 8.29 33.79
CA SER A 390 10.07 7.13 33.31
C SER A 390 8.59 7.45 33.11
N PHE A 391 8.06 7.10 31.94
CA PHE A 391 6.63 7.23 31.65
C PHE A 391 6.00 5.84 31.55
N LYS A 392 5.55 5.33 32.71
CA LYS A 392 4.93 4.00 32.83
C LYS A 392 3.72 4.06 33.74
N PRO A 393 2.58 4.64 33.30
CA PRO A 393 1.40 4.80 34.14
C PRO A 393 0.98 3.47 34.78
N GLY A 394 0.84 3.47 36.11
CA GLY A 394 0.45 2.30 36.89
C GLY A 394 1.61 1.40 37.36
N PHE A 395 2.86 1.75 37.07
CA PHE A 395 4.04 1.10 37.61
C PHE A 395 4.68 1.95 38.73
N ASP A 396 5.45 1.30 39.62
CA ASP A 396 6.11 1.95 40.75
C ASP A 396 7.20 2.96 40.31
N ASP A 397 7.77 2.77 39.15
CA ASP A 397 8.82 3.64 38.56
C ASP A 397 8.25 4.75 37.68
N ASP A 398 6.92 4.94 37.62
CA ASP A 398 6.31 6.03 36.86
C ASP A 398 6.62 7.41 37.48
N GLY A 399 7.15 8.34 36.69
CA GLY A 399 7.55 9.69 37.11
C GLY A 399 9.06 9.89 37.14
N ILE A 400 9.54 10.64 38.13
CA ILE A 400 10.94 11.01 38.26
C ILE A 400 11.60 10.21 39.40
N SER A 401 12.73 9.58 39.10
CA SER A 401 13.56 8.90 40.08
C SER A 401 14.84 9.72 40.35
N VAL A 402 15.14 9.96 41.59
CA VAL A 402 16.38 10.61 42.04
C VAL A 402 17.40 9.54 42.38
N LEU A 403 18.53 9.52 41.69
CA LEU A 403 19.59 8.53 41.87
C LEU A 403 20.50 9.00 43.00
N VAL A 404 20.43 8.32 44.16
CA VAL A 404 21.15 8.72 45.37
C VAL A 404 22.26 7.70 45.68
N PRO A 405 23.54 8.07 45.63
CA PRO A 405 24.62 7.19 46.08
C PRO A 405 24.46 6.83 47.56
N LEU A 406 24.69 5.56 47.91
CA LEU A 406 24.56 5.09 49.30
C LEU A 406 25.37 5.90 50.30
N THR A 407 26.52 6.42 49.88
CA THR A 407 27.39 7.27 50.73
C THR A 407 26.76 8.62 51.08
N GLN A 408 25.91 9.13 50.26
CA GLN A 408 25.21 10.43 50.43
C GLN A 408 23.78 10.29 51.00
N LEU A 409 23.20 9.08 50.91
CA LEU A 409 21.82 8.81 51.29
C LEU A 409 21.43 9.32 52.71
N PRO A 410 22.30 9.19 53.75
CA PRO A 410 21.94 9.70 55.08
C PRO A 410 21.85 11.22 55.20
N SER A 411 22.48 11.96 54.30
CA SER A 411 22.52 13.46 54.30
C SER A 411 21.48 14.09 53.41
N VAL A 412 20.78 13.31 52.60
CA VAL A 412 19.75 13.83 51.69
C VAL A 412 18.55 14.34 52.50
N ARG A 413 18.10 15.54 52.15
CA ARG A 413 16.90 16.17 52.71
C ARG A 413 15.77 16.14 51.69
N PRO A 414 14.49 15.95 52.08
CA PRO A 414 13.37 15.83 51.18
C PRO A 414 12.90 17.15 50.56
N GLU A 415 13.15 18.30 51.22
CA GLU A 415 12.58 19.61 50.87
C GLU A 415 12.81 19.99 49.40
N PRO A 416 14.04 19.93 48.83
CA PRO A 416 14.27 20.29 47.43
C PRO A 416 13.45 19.48 46.44
N PHE A 417 13.22 18.18 46.74
CA PHE A 417 12.57 17.23 45.84
C PHE A 417 11.04 17.33 45.89
N THR A 418 10.46 18.04 46.87
CA THR A 418 9.01 18.33 46.93
C THR A 418 8.60 19.33 45.85
N TRP A 419 9.53 20.08 45.28
CA TRP A 419 9.29 21.06 44.23
C TRP A 419 9.16 20.45 42.84
N LEU A 420 9.48 19.21 42.69
CA LEU A 420 9.61 18.57 41.38
C LEU A 420 10.50 19.37 40.42
N VAL A 421 10.50 18.97 39.14
CA VAL A 421 11.15 19.79 38.10
C VAL A 421 10.22 20.88 37.59
N PRO A 422 10.76 22.00 37.07
CA PRO A 422 9.93 23.13 36.62
C PRO A 422 8.77 22.76 35.70
N GLY A 423 8.98 21.87 34.71
CA GLY A 423 7.95 21.44 33.77
C GLY A 423 6.77 20.66 34.37
N MET A 424 6.89 20.18 35.63
CA MET A 424 5.80 19.43 36.30
C MET A 424 5.09 20.27 37.38
N ARG A 425 5.55 21.46 37.65
CA ARG A 425 5.00 22.29 38.75
C ARG A 425 3.59 22.77 38.51
N GLU A 426 3.24 23.13 37.28
CA GLU A 426 1.88 23.56 36.96
C GLU A 426 0.87 22.43 37.20
N GLU A 427 1.21 21.20 36.77
CA GLU A 427 0.38 20.03 37.02
C GLU A 427 0.26 19.72 38.52
N LEU A 428 1.35 19.86 39.27
CA LEU A 428 1.36 19.72 40.74
C LEU A 428 0.42 20.75 41.41
N VAL A 429 0.55 22.02 41.03
CA VAL A 429 -0.32 23.12 41.55
C VAL A 429 -1.79 22.82 41.26
N LEU A 430 -2.11 22.46 40.01
CA LEU A 430 -3.48 22.17 39.59
C LEU A 430 -4.05 20.93 40.31
N THR A 431 -3.23 19.93 40.54
CA THR A 431 -3.62 18.70 41.25
C THR A 431 -3.86 18.98 42.72
N LEU A 432 -3.02 19.75 43.36
CA LEU A 432 -3.23 20.22 44.75
C LEU A 432 -4.50 21.03 44.90
N LEU A 433 -4.76 21.99 43.99
CA LEU A 433 -6.01 22.77 43.98
C LEU A 433 -7.25 21.88 43.85
N ARG A 434 -7.19 20.85 42.98
CA ARG A 434 -8.30 19.86 42.82
C ARG A 434 -8.50 19.00 44.05
N GLY A 435 -7.41 18.67 44.76
CA GLY A 435 -7.41 17.89 45.99
C GLY A 435 -7.91 18.63 47.22
N LEU A 436 -8.01 19.94 47.19
CA LEU A 436 -8.53 20.70 48.32
C LEU A 436 -9.97 20.34 48.68
N PRO A 437 -10.35 20.32 49.97
CA PRO A 437 -11.73 20.18 50.40
C PRO A 437 -12.66 21.17 49.69
N LYS A 438 -13.91 20.80 49.45
CA LYS A 438 -14.88 21.55 48.66
C LYS A 438 -15.01 23.02 49.10
N ASP A 439 -14.91 23.29 50.41
CA ASP A 439 -15.07 24.62 50.97
C ASP A 439 -13.92 25.55 50.58
N TYR A 440 -12.70 25.06 50.58
CA TYR A 440 -11.54 25.81 50.11
C TYR A 440 -11.49 25.88 48.57
N ARG A 441 -11.72 24.75 47.88
CA ARG A 441 -11.62 24.68 46.42
C ARG A 441 -12.54 25.67 45.70
N ARG A 442 -13.72 25.95 46.24
CA ARG A 442 -14.68 26.90 45.66
C ARG A 442 -14.13 28.34 45.60
N MET A 443 -13.20 28.72 46.51
CA MET A 443 -12.62 30.03 46.57
C MET A 443 -11.57 30.28 45.47
N PHE A 444 -11.15 29.21 44.79
CA PHE A 444 -10.10 29.20 43.76
C PHE A 444 -10.61 28.93 42.34
N ILE A 445 -11.91 28.93 42.09
CA ILE A 445 -12.50 28.75 40.76
C ILE A 445 -12.42 30.04 39.94
N PRO A 446 -12.00 29.98 38.65
CA PRO A 446 -11.59 28.80 37.85
C PRO A 446 -10.20 28.28 38.25
N LEU A 447 -10.07 26.97 38.43
CA LEU A 447 -8.81 26.35 38.89
C LEU A 447 -7.63 26.54 37.94
N PRO A 448 -7.77 26.42 36.59
CA PRO A 448 -6.66 26.65 35.68
C PRO A 448 -6.09 28.07 35.76
N ASP A 449 -6.95 29.06 35.74
CA ASP A 449 -6.53 30.48 35.82
C ASP A 449 -5.82 30.76 37.14
N THR A 450 -6.36 30.24 38.26
CA THR A 450 -5.74 30.36 39.58
C THR A 450 -4.41 29.61 39.66
N ALA A 451 -4.25 28.48 38.97
CA ALA A 451 -2.96 27.80 38.92
C ALA A 451 -1.90 28.65 38.21
N GLN A 452 -2.24 29.31 37.12
CA GLN A 452 -1.35 30.26 36.44
C GLN A 452 -0.99 31.46 37.31
N ASP A 453 -1.97 32.06 38.01
CA ASP A 453 -1.74 33.15 38.97
C ASP A 453 -0.75 32.71 40.06
N ILE A 454 -0.91 31.49 40.59
CA ILE A 454 -0.02 30.90 41.61
C ILE A 454 1.39 30.70 41.03
N MET A 455 1.53 30.14 39.85
CA MET A 455 2.83 29.99 39.19
C MET A 455 3.55 31.31 38.99
N GLY A 456 2.80 32.41 38.76
CA GLY A 456 3.35 33.75 38.60
C GLY A 456 3.90 34.36 39.89
N VAL A 457 3.43 33.92 41.08
CA VAL A 457 3.88 34.46 42.37
C VAL A 457 4.76 33.46 43.15
N LEU A 458 4.84 32.22 42.72
CA LEU A 458 5.59 31.17 43.37
C LEU A 458 7.09 31.41 43.19
N GLN A 459 7.81 31.64 44.28
CA GLN A 459 9.26 31.78 44.28
C GLN A 459 9.91 30.48 44.73
N GLU A 460 10.82 29.97 43.90
CA GLU A 460 11.56 28.74 44.17
C GLU A 460 12.53 28.96 45.32
N ASP A 461 12.34 28.21 46.40
CA ASP A 461 13.25 28.17 47.55
C ASP A 461 13.42 26.70 47.99
N LEU A 462 14.46 26.07 47.49
CA LEU A 462 14.76 24.64 47.73
C LEU A 462 15.13 24.36 49.21
N THR A 463 15.23 25.35 50.08
CA THR A 463 15.43 25.14 51.51
C THR A 463 14.12 24.87 52.26
N ARG A 464 12.98 25.08 51.60
CA ARG A 464 11.64 24.91 52.16
C ARG A 464 10.88 23.85 51.35
N ASP A 465 9.91 23.20 52.00
CA ASP A 465 9.01 22.30 51.28
C ASP A 465 8.01 23.05 50.38
N PHE A 466 7.61 22.42 49.27
CA PHE A 466 6.68 23.03 48.31
C PHE A 466 5.33 23.38 48.92
N ALA A 467 4.80 22.54 49.85
CA ALA A 467 3.48 22.77 50.45
C ALA A 467 3.42 24.09 51.24
N SER A 468 4.52 24.46 51.90
CA SER A 468 4.64 25.73 52.62
C SER A 468 4.66 26.93 51.65
N ALA A 469 5.41 26.82 50.54
CA ALA A 469 5.44 27.87 49.53
C ALA A 469 4.09 27.98 48.80
N PHE A 470 3.42 26.86 48.52
CA PHE A 470 2.10 26.83 47.93
C PHE A 470 1.03 27.46 48.84
N GLN A 471 1.08 27.22 50.15
CA GLN A 471 0.19 27.85 51.12
C GLN A 471 0.32 29.40 51.06
N GLU A 472 1.53 29.89 51.00
CA GLU A 472 1.84 31.32 50.94
C GLU A 472 1.36 31.95 49.61
N ALA A 473 1.54 31.23 48.52
CA ALA A 473 1.04 31.61 47.20
C ALA A 473 -0.51 31.66 47.15
N LEU A 474 -1.21 30.70 47.75
CA LEU A 474 -2.67 30.71 47.88
C LEU A 474 -3.17 31.97 48.62
N HIS A 475 -2.48 32.31 49.70
CA HIS A 475 -2.81 33.53 50.46
C HIS A 475 -2.55 34.80 49.62
N THR A 476 -1.45 34.84 48.90
CA THR A 476 -1.10 35.98 48.05
C THR A 476 -2.10 36.20 46.93
N VAL A 477 -2.55 35.13 46.25
CA VAL A 477 -3.42 35.23 45.08
C VAL A 477 -4.88 35.49 45.43
N ARG A 478 -5.39 34.91 46.52
CA ARG A 478 -6.83 35.01 46.89
C ARG A 478 -7.10 35.48 48.33
N GLY A 479 -6.07 35.76 49.14
CA GLY A 479 -6.25 36.14 50.55
C GLY A 479 -6.74 35.01 51.45
N VAL A 480 -6.65 33.75 50.99
CA VAL A 480 -7.18 32.57 51.69
C VAL A 480 -6.03 31.78 52.27
N THR A 481 -6.06 31.56 53.60
CA THR A 481 -5.08 30.67 54.25
C THR A 481 -5.65 29.28 54.40
N VAL A 482 -5.10 28.32 53.64
CA VAL A 482 -5.43 26.90 53.77
C VAL A 482 -4.48 26.28 54.80
N PRO A 483 -4.96 25.53 55.82
CA PRO A 483 -4.07 24.90 56.80
C PRO A 483 -3.08 23.94 56.14
N LEU A 484 -1.81 23.99 56.52
CA LEU A 484 -0.74 23.17 55.95
C LEU A 484 -1.07 21.63 55.93
N PRO A 485 -1.65 21.06 57.02
CA PRO A 485 -2.04 19.65 57.00
C PRO A 485 -3.07 19.28 55.93
N VAL A 486 -3.87 20.22 55.47
CA VAL A 486 -4.84 19.99 54.38
C VAL A 486 -4.13 19.86 53.04
N ILE A 487 -3.02 20.59 52.86
CA ILE A 487 -2.20 20.53 51.64
C ILE A 487 -1.32 19.27 51.63
N THR A 488 -0.61 19.03 52.77
CA THR A 488 0.34 17.90 52.87
C THR A 488 -0.31 16.53 52.88
N ASN A 489 -1.60 16.41 53.27
CA ASN A 489 -2.36 15.18 53.25
C ASN A 489 -3.10 14.96 51.89
N ALA A 490 -2.90 15.83 50.92
CA ALA A 490 -3.47 15.60 49.58
C ALA A 490 -2.84 14.37 48.91
N GLU A 491 -3.67 13.45 48.41
CA GLU A 491 -3.20 12.32 47.67
C GLU A 491 -2.72 12.77 46.27
N LEU A 492 -1.42 12.68 46.05
CA LEU A 492 -0.81 12.98 44.76
C LEU A 492 -0.63 11.69 43.91
N PRO A 493 -0.84 11.75 42.60
CA PRO A 493 -0.47 10.68 41.71
C PRO A 493 1.01 10.33 41.82
N PRO A 494 1.42 9.06 41.60
CA PRO A 494 2.83 8.64 41.73
C PRO A 494 3.82 9.52 40.98
N HIS A 495 3.48 9.94 39.78
CA HIS A 495 4.37 10.80 38.96
C HIS A 495 4.57 12.22 39.49
N LEU A 496 3.72 12.69 40.35
CA LEU A 496 3.86 14.00 41.02
C LEU A 496 4.55 13.90 42.39
N THR A 497 5.26 12.80 42.63
CA THR A 497 6.12 12.59 43.79
C THR A 497 7.42 11.99 43.36
N MET A 498 8.57 12.55 43.77
CA MET A 498 9.89 12.00 43.48
C MET A 498 10.05 10.60 44.09
N ARG A 499 10.67 9.70 43.34
CA ARG A 499 11.09 8.37 43.78
C ARG A 499 12.58 8.38 44.05
N PHE A 500 13.02 7.97 45.24
CA PHE A 500 14.44 7.91 45.59
C PHE A 500 14.95 6.51 45.34
N VAL A 501 16.06 6.40 44.58
CA VAL A 501 16.70 5.13 44.25
C VAL A 501 18.11 5.12 44.82
N ALA A 502 18.36 4.26 45.81
CA ALA A 502 19.71 4.09 46.38
C ALA A 502 20.58 3.28 45.41
N ILE A 503 21.69 3.87 44.96
CA ILE A 503 22.62 3.26 44.01
C ILE A 503 23.99 2.93 44.66
N ASN A 504 24.64 1.87 44.18
CA ASN A 504 26.00 1.51 44.61
C ASN A 504 27.07 2.21 43.75
N LYS A 505 28.36 1.99 44.06
CA LYS A 505 29.51 2.54 43.32
C LYS A 505 29.55 2.13 41.81
N ARG A 506 28.72 1.18 41.36
CA ARG A 506 28.59 0.76 39.96
C ARG A 506 27.26 1.25 39.36
N GLU A 507 26.65 2.27 39.95
CA GLU A 507 25.36 2.86 39.54
C GLU A 507 24.18 1.87 39.49
N LYS A 508 24.33 0.71 40.14
CA LYS A 508 23.26 -0.28 40.18
C LYS A 508 22.31 0.03 41.35
N ALA A 509 21.00 0.07 41.05
CA ALA A 509 19.97 0.23 42.06
C ALA A 509 19.98 -0.90 43.09
N ILE A 510 19.89 -0.55 44.38
CA ILE A 510 19.85 -1.48 45.52
C ILE A 510 18.45 -1.52 46.12
N ASP A 511 17.86 -0.37 46.36
CA ASP A 511 16.54 -0.20 46.95
C ASP A 511 15.91 1.12 46.46
N ALA A 512 14.61 1.21 46.50
CA ALA A 512 13.90 2.43 46.09
C ALA A 512 12.63 2.64 46.91
N ASP A 513 12.30 3.91 47.15
CA ASP A 513 11.06 4.30 47.85
C ASP A 513 10.73 5.76 47.51
N ARG A 514 9.45 6.10 47.55
CA ARG A 514 9.02 7.51 47.48
C ARG A 514 9.11 8.21 48.84
N ASN A 515 9.13 7.44 49.91
CA ASN A 515 9.39 7.95 51.26
C ASN A 515 10.90 7.86 51.57
N LEU A 516 11.58 9.00 51.45
CA LEU A 516 13.03 9.09 51.68
C LEU A 516 13.46 8.59 53.08
N GLU A 517 12.70 8.96 54.16
CA GLU A 517 13.03 8.54 55.51
C GLU A 517 12.89 7.02 55.69
N ALA A 518 11.93 6.39 55.02
CA ALA A 518 11.75 4.96 55.03
C ALA A 518 12.96 4.24 54.34
N LEU A 519 13.40 4.78 53.18
CA LEU A 519 14.55 4.32 52.47
C LEU A 519 15.84 4.47 53.31
N GLN A 520 16.06 5.63 53.91
CA GLN A 520 17.21 5.91 54.80
C GLN A 520 17.24 4.94 55.98
N ARG A 521 16.11 4.68 56.63
CA ARG A 521 16.02 3.70 57.75
C ARG A 521 16.38 2.30 57.30
N ARG A 522 15.85 1.82 56.17
CA ARG A 522 16.16 0.47 55.65
C ARG A 522 17.63 0.32 55.26
N GLN A 523 18.22 1.33 54.68
CA GLN A 523 19.59 1.28 54.15
C GLN A 523 20.62 1.82 55.15
N HIS A 524 20.28 2.12 56.39
CA HIS A 524 21.18 2.70 57.40
C HIS A 524 22.50 1.92 57.56
N HIS A 525 22.45 0.60 57.75
CA HIS A 525 23.64 -0.24 57.89
C HIS A 525 24.45 -0.34 56.62
N THR A 526 23.79 -0.39 55.46
CA THR A 526 24.45 -0.50 54.13
C THR A 526 25.19 0.79 53.81
N SER A 527 24.56 1.93 54.09
CA SER A 527 25.16 3.26 53.91
C SER A 527 26.35 3.48 54.83
N ALA A 528 26.25 3.12 56.13
CA ALA A 528 27.36 3.19 57.09
C ALA A 528 28.58 2.34 56.63
N ASN A 529 28.33 1.13 56.12
CA ASN A 529 29.40 0.29 55.58
C ASN A 529 30.01 0.88 54.27
N ALA A 530 29.20 1.49 53.43
CA ALA A 530 29.68 2.14 52.18
C ALA A 530 30.55 3.37 52.53
N ILE A 531 30.16 4.17 53.52
CA ILE A 531 30.95 5.31 54.02
C ILE A 531 32.28 4.81 54.60
N SER A 532 32.22 3.84 55.56
CA SER A 532 33.44 3.28 56.16
C SER A 532 34.41 2.70 55.11
N SER A 533 33.88 2.01 54.09
CA SER A 533 34.74 1.48 53.01
C SER A 533 35.40 2.54 52.12
N THR A 534 34.82 3.73 52.07
CA THR A 534 35.39 4.87 51.33
C THR A 534 36.46 5.60 52.13
N PHE A 535 36.36 5.56 53.47
CA PHE A 535 37.32 6.24 54.38
C PHE A 535 38.35 5.35 55.01
N THR A 536 38.42 4.03 54.68
CA THR A 536 39.42 3.08 55.20
C THR A 536 40.86 3.47 54.98
N GLY A 537 41.18 4.52 54.23
CA GLY A 537 42.52 5.10 54.06
C GLY A 537 42.83 6.32 54.94
N VAL A 538 41.82 6.83 55.68
CA VAL A 538 41.93 8.07 56.47
C VAL A 538 42.01 7.80 57.97
N GLU A 539 41.54 6.61 58.43
CA GLU A 539 41.66 6.22 59.83
C GLU A 539 43.11 5.81 60.13
N LYS A 540 43.84 6.70 60.71
CA LYS A 540 45.18 6.43 61.30
C LYS A 540 45.02 6.40 62.82
N GLY A 541 44.99 5.29 63.46
CA GLY A 541 44.91 4.96 64.88
C GLY A 541 44.69 6.10 65.90
N PRO A 542 44.54 5.81 67.20
CA PRO A 542 44.29 6.83 68.22
C PRO A 542 45.60 7.56 68.52
N PHE A 543 45.66 8.85 68.07
CA PHE A 543 46.73 9.78 68.40
C PHE A 543 46.24 10.72 69.51
N ALA A 544 47.14 10.94 70.51
CA ALA A 544 46.86 11.85 71.62
C ALA A 544 46.97 13.37 71.24
N THR A 545 47.68 13.67 70.16
CA THR A 545 47.89 15.00 69.60
C THR A 545 47.96 14.95 68.07
N TRP A 546 47.62 16.09 67.42
CA TRP A 546 47.73 16.23 65.96
C TRP A 546 49.18 16.25 65.54
N THR A 547 49.63 15.34 64.65
CA THR A 547 51.01 15.24 64.13
C THR A 547 50.98 15.52 62.61
N GLU A 548 52.13 15.96 62.05
CA GLU A 548 52.26 16.20 60.60
C GLU A 548 52.02 14.92 59.74
N GLU A 549 52.15 13.73 60.35
CA GLU A 549 51.87 12.44 59.70
C GLU A 549 50.37 12.24 59.41
N LEU A 550 49.44 13.01 60.01
CA LEU A 550 48.01 12.93 59.81
C LEU A 550 47.56 13.63 58.52
N GLY A 551 48.39 14.57 57.99
CA GLY A 551 48.03 15.35 56.79
C GLY A 551 46.81 16.29 56.98
N ASP A 552 46.40 16.92 55.92
CA ASP A 552 45.19 17.79 55.90
C ASP A 552 43.91 16.95 55.89
N ILE A 553 42.90 17.46 56.57
CA ILE A 553 41.56 16.85 56.53
C ILE A 553 40.99 17.01 55.09
N PRO A 554 40.62 15.93 54.42
CA PRO A 554 39.95 16.06 53.12
C PRO A 554 38.68 16.88 53.26
N GLN A 555 38.58 18.00 52.51
CA GLN A 555 37.32 18.73 52.36
C GLN A 555 36.44 17.92 51.43
N HIS A 556 35.27 17.54 51.91
CA HIS A 556 34.18 16.98 51.13
C HIS A 556 33.10 18.01 50.85
#